data_0006dbab2d2982005568ea6f68d12a57
#
_entry.id   0006dbab2d2982005568ea6f68d12a57
#
_cell.length_a   1.000
_cell.length_b   1.000
_cell.length_c   1.000
_cell.angle_alpha   90.00
_cell.angle_beta   90.00
_cell.angle_gamma   90.00
#
_symmetry.space_group_name_H-M   'P 1'
#
loop_
_entity.id
_entity.type
_entity.pdbx_description
1 polymer ?
#
loop_
_entity_poly.entity_id
_entity_poly.type
_entity_poly.pdbx_seq_one_letter_code
_entity_poly.pdbx_strand_id
1 'polypeptide(L)'
;MNISGTEGLVACGNIFLGMTESPVLIKNYLPTMNRSELFLVMVSGMGTIAGSVMGSYVGMLGGQDPMAQQMFATHLLSASVMAVPGSIVIAKIMCPQTEPIQKDSKAEWGDEGHNNVLGAISSGTVTGVKLMTNIAAMLLVFISLIAMVNYFTNNVVGHYTCLLY
;
A
#
# COMPACT_ATOMS: atom_id res chain seq x y z
N MET A 1 5.09 22.04 -8.11
CA MET A 1 4.62 20.65 -8.36
C MET A 1 3.11 20.71 -8.54
N ASN A 2 2.60 20.24 -9.67
CA ASN A 2 1.18 20.10 -9.87
C ASN A 2 0.75 18.74 -9.32
N ILE A 3 0.06 18.75 -8.20
CA ILE A 3 -0.48 17.56 -7.54
C ILE A 3 -2.00 17.65 -7.64
N SER A 4 -2.65 16.57 -8.10
CA SER A 4 -4.12 16.51 -8.13
C SER A 4 -4.68 16.21 -6.76
N GLY A 5 -5.96 16.56 -6.54
CA GLY A 5 -6.63 16.26 -5.28
C GLY A 5 -6.71 14.75 -4.98
N THR A 6 -6.86 13.94 -6.01
CA THR A 6 -6.88 12.46 -5.91
C THR A 6 -5.54 11.90 -5.49
N GLU A 7 -4.43 12.41 -6.03
CA GLU A 7 -3.08 12.05 -5.60
C GLU A 7 -2.84 12.38 -4.13
N GLY A 8 -3.23 13.59 -3.71
CA GLY A 8 -3.11 14.01 -2.31
C GLY A 8 -3.94 13.15 -1.36
N LEU A 9 -5.16 12.83 -1.74
CA LEU A 9 -6.06 11.98 -0.95
C LEU A 9 -5.46 10.59 -0.71
N VAL A 10 -4.94 9.95 -1.76
CA VAL A 10 -4.33 8.63 -1.66
C VAL A 10 -3.04 8.68 -0.86
N ALA A 11 -2.19 9.67 -1.12
CA ALA A 11 -0.93 9.82 -0.41
C ALA A 11 -1.13 10.01 1.10
N CYS A 12 -2.11 10.84 1.51
CA CYS A 12 -2.48 10.99 2.91
C CYS A 12 -3.16 9.73 3.47
N GLY A 13 -4.01 9.09 2.68
CA GLY A 13 -4.67 7.85 3.07
C GLY A 13 -3.69 6.73 3.36
N ASN A 14 -2.61 6.64 2.60
CA ASN A 14 -1.57 5.63 2.76
C ASN A 14 -0.80 5.69 4.10
N ILE A 15 -0.92 6.77 4.87
CA ILE A 15 -0.33 6.84 6.22
C ILE A 15 -0.94 5.77 7.14
N PHE A 16 -2.24 5.49 6.97
CA PHE A 16 -3.01 4.60 7.84
C PHE A 16 -3.52 3.36 7.10
N LEU A 17 -3.90 3.55 5.84
CA LEU A 17 -4.43 2.48 4.99
C LEU A 17 -3.28 1.75 4.27
N GLY A 18 -3.50 0.50 3.95
CA GLY A 18 -2.54 -0.27 3.16
C GLY A 18 -2.53 0.14 1.69
N MET A 19 -1.48 -0.25 0.98
CA MET A 19 -1.31 0.02 -0.45
C MET A 19 -2.44 -0.56 -1.34
N THR A 20 -3.18 -1.54 -0.85
CA THR A 20 -4.34 -2.14 -1.53
C THR A 20 -5.64 -1.45 -1.20
N GLU A 21 -5.74 -0.84 -0.01
CA GLU A 21 -6.96 -0.23 0.49
C GLU A 21 -7.08 1.22 0.04
N SER A 22 -5.99 1.96 0.03
CA SER A 22 -5.98 3.37 -0.33
C SER A 22 -6.41 3.66 -1.79
N PRO A 23 -6.01 2.88 -2.82
CA PRO A 23 -6.54 3.06 -4.17
C PRO A 23 -8.04 2.81 -4.31
N VAL A 24 -8.64 2.05 -3.40
CA VAL A 24 -10.10 1.83 -3.39
C VAL A 24 -10.86 3.12 -3.13
N LEU A 25 -10.28 4.05 -2.35
CA LEU A 25 -10.87 5.38 -2.11
C LEU A 25 -11.07 6.18 -3.41
N ILE A 26 -10.21 5.96 -4.38
CA ILE A 26 -10.21 6.67 -5.67
C ILE A 26 -10.62 5.78 -6.84
N LYS A 27 -11.24 4.62 -6.58
CA LYS A 27 -11.61 3.63 -7.61
C LYS A 27 -12.30 4.27 -8.81
N ASN A 28 -13.24 5.21 -8.56
CA ASN A 28 -14.01 5.87 -9.60
C ASN A 28 -13.21 6.88 -10.42
N TYR A 29 -12.06 7.32 -9.93
CA TYR A 29 -11.16 8.24 -10.64
C TYR A 29 -10.03 7.54 -11.39
N LEU A 30 -9.76 6.26 -11.07
CA LEU A 30 -8.68 5.49 -11.69
C LEU A 30 -8.69 5.50 -13.22
N PRO A 31 -9.86 5.36 -13.91
CA PRO A 31 -9.90 5.36 -15.37
C PRO A 31 -9.52 6.71 -16.00
N THR A 32 -9.65 7.80 -15.26
CA THR A 32 -9.38 9.17 -15.74
C THR A 32 -8.01 9.69 -15.33
N MET A 33 -7.24 8.91 -14.55
CA MET A 33 -5.93 9.31 -14.05
C MET A 33 -4.85 9.22 -15.12
N ASN A 34 -3.98 10.22 -15.13
CA ASN A 34 -2.80 10.25 -15.98
C ASN A 34 -1.73 9.27 -15.47
N ARG A 35 -0.81 8.91 -16.37
CA ARG A 35 0.28 7.98 -16.05
C ARG A 35 1.14 8.43 -14.86
N SER A 36 1.40 9.74 -14.74
CA SER A 36 2.13 10.33 -13.62
C SER A 36 1.37 10.21 -12.29
N GLU A 37 0.05 10.42 -12.33
CA GLU A 37 -0.83 10.30 -11.16
C GLU A 37 -0.89 8.84 -10.67
N LEU A 38 -1.10 7.90 -11.60
CA LEU A 38 -1.13 6.48 -11.28
C LEU A 38 0.21 5.99 -10.72
N PHE A 39 1.33 6.47 -11.28
CA PHE A 39 2.66 6.15 -10.79
C PHE A 39 2.88 6.63 -9.34
N LEU A 40 2.42 7.85 -9.02
CA LEU A 40 2.49 8.38 -7.65
C LEU A 40 1.65 7.52 -6.68
N VAL A 41 0.45 7.11 -7.06
CA VAL A 41 -0.40 6.22 -6.25
C VAL A 41 0.33 4.92 -5.90
N MET A 42 0.99 4.31 -6.89
CA MET A 42 1.75 3.08 -6.66
C MET A 42 2.98 3.30 -5.77
N VAL A 43 3.77 4.34 -6.02
CA VAL A 43 4.97 4.65 -5.25
C VAL A 43 4.64 4.99 -3.80
N SER A 44 3.59 5.81 -3.57
CA SER A 44 3.16 6.17 -2.21
C SER A 44 2.67 4.96 -1.42
N GLY A 45 1.95 4.04 -2.08
CA GLY A 45 1.49 2.80 -1.45
C GLY A 45 2.62 1.86 -1.03
N MET A 46 3.68 1.77 -1.86
CA MET A 46 4.85 0.94 -1.53
C MET A 46 5.78 1.60 -0.50
N GLY A 47 5.73 2.91 -0.35
CA GLY A 47 6.60 3.66 0.56
C GLY A 47 6.09 3.73 2.01
N THR A 48 4.85 3.35 2.27
CA THR A 48 4.19 3.46 3.58
C THR A 48 3.83 2.10 4.15
N ILE A 49 3.64 2.05 5.47
CA ILE A 49 3.25 0.82 6.18
C ILE A 49 1.78 0.95 6.58
N ALA A 50 0.98 -0.08 6.28
CA ALA A 50 -0.41 -0.12 6.72
C ALA A 50 -0.52 -0.11 8.25
N GLY A 51 -1.49 0.60 8.81
CA GLY A 51 -1.67 0.74 10.26
C GLY A 51 -1.84 -0.59 10.98
N SER A 52 -2.53 -1.56 10.37
CA SER A 52 -2.69 -2.91 10.92
C SER A 52 -1.37 -3.68 11.01
N VAL A 53 -0.54 -3.57 9.97
CA VAL A 53 0.80 -4.19 9.92
C VAL A 53 1.74 -3.48 10.89
N MET A 54 1.66 -2.15 10.99
CA MET A 54 2.42 -1.36 11.95
C MET A 54 2.16 -1.82 13.39
N GLY A 55 0.89 -2.05 13.76
CA GLY A 55 0.52 -2.60 15.07
C GLY A 55 1.16 -3.96 15.34
N SER A 56 1.21 -4.83 14.34
CA SER A 56 1.87 -6.14 14.45
C SER A 56 3.39 -5.99 14.66
N TYR A 57 4.04 -5.09 13.93
CA TYR A 57 5.47 -4.83 14.12
C TYR A 57 5.79 -4.27 15.51
N VAL A 58 4.97 -3.34 16.01
CA VAL A 58 5.13 -2.80 17.37
C VAL A 58 5.05 -3.91 18.42
N GLY A 59 4.09 -4.83 18.27
CA GLY A 59 3.95 -5.97 19.18
C GLY A 59 5.12 -6.96 19.09
N MET A 60 5.63 -7.22 17.88
CA MET A 60 6.75 -8.15 17.69
C MET A 60 8.09 -7.57 18.15
N LEU A 61 8.36 -6.29 17.86
CA LEU A 61 9.64 -5.64 18.19
C LEU A 61 9.70 -5.15 19.64
N GLY A 62 8.58 -4.65 20.17
CA GLY A 62 8.51 -4.16 21.54
C GLY A 62 8.32 -5.27 22.58
N GLY A 63 7.94 -6.48 22.18
CA GLY A 63 7.71 -7.59 23.08
C GLY A 63 6.69 -7.26 24.17
N GLN A 64 7.03 -7.53 25.42
CA GLN A 64 6.16 -7.27 26.59
C GLN A 64 6.47 -5.96 27.31
N ASP A 65 7.45 -5.19 26.84
CA ASP A 65 7.84 -3.93 27.44
C ASP A 65 7.03 -2.76 26.84
N PRO A 66 6.13 -2.10 27.62
CA PRO A 66 5.32 -1.00 27.12
C PRO A 66 6.13 0.20 26.62
N MET A 67 7.31 0.44 27.22
CA MET A 67 8.15 1.56 26.85
C MET A 67 8.83 1.34 25.51
N ALA A 68 9.27 0.12 25.23
CA ALA A 68 9.81 -0.28 23.93
C ALA A 68 8.71 -0.23 22.86
N GLN A 69 7.50 -0.71 23.13
CA GLN A 69 6.39 -0.63 22.20
C GLN A 69 6.06 0.82 21.80
N GLN A 70 6.03 1.74 22.76
CA GLN A 70 5.78 3.15 22.49
C GLN A 70 6.88 3.78 21.63
N MET A 71 8.14 3.44 21.89
CA MET A 71 9.26 3.91 21.11
C MET A 71 9.19 3.42 19.66
N PHE A 72 8.95 2.13 19.44
CA PHE A 72 8.81 1.58 18.09
C PHE A 72 7.58 2.14 17.35
N ALA A 73 6.44 2.30 18.04
CA ALA A 73 5.26 2.91 17.45
C ALA A 73 5.53 4.32 16.95
N THR A 74 6.21 5.13 17.75
CA THR A 74 6.56 6.52 17.40
C THR A 74 7.50 6.57 16.20
N HIS A 75 8.52 5.71 16.14
CA HIS A 75 9.45 5.65 15.01
C HIS A 75 8.79 5.19 13.72
N LEU A 76 7.97 4.15 13.78
CA LEU A 76 7.26 3.63 12.61
C LEU A 76 6.23 4.63 12.06
N LEU A 77 5.48 5.29 12.96
CA LEU A 77 4.52 6.31 12.56
C LEU A 77 5.20 7.51 11.92
N SER A 78 6.28 8.02 12.54
CA SER A 78 7.03 9.16 11.99
C SER A 78 7.65 8.82 10.64
N ALA A 79 8.16 7.61 10.45
CA ALA A 79 8.67 7.13 9.18
C ALA A 79 7.59 7.10 8.10
N SER A 80 6.38 6.57 8.41
CA SER A 80 5.25 6.57 7.48
C SER A 80 4.80 7.97 7.08
N VAL A 81 4.75 8.91 8.03
CA VAL A 81 4.37 10.31 7.73
C VAL A 81 5.43 10.97 6.85
N MET A 82 6.72 10.75 7.11
CA MET A 82 7.80 11.30 6.27
C MET A 82 7.91 10.64 4.90
N ALA A 83 7.49 9.39 4.77
CA ALA A 83 7.50 8.69 3.49
C ALA A 83 6.54 9.31 2.46
N VAL A 84 5.44 9.95 2.91
CA VAL A 84 4.46 10.57 2.00
C VAL A 84 5.07 11.69 1.16
N PRO A 85 5.62 12.76 1.73
CA PRO A 85 6.25 13.81 0.92
C PRO A 85 7.46 13.28 0.12
N GLY A 86 8.22 12.34 0.67
CA GLY A 86 9.31 11.69 -0.03
C GLY A 86 8.86 10.95 -1.29
N SER A 87 7.80 10.17 -1.19
CA SER A 87 7.23 9.44 -2.32
C SER A 87 6.69 10.37 -3.41
N ILE A 88 6.05 11.48 -3.03
CA ILE A 88 5.57 12.49 -3.97
C ILE A 88 6.72 13.11 -4.75
N VAL A 89 7.80 13.50 -4.06
CA VAL A 89 8.98 14.12 -4.70
C VAL A 89 9.62 13.13 -5.68
N ILE A 90 9.88 11.91 -5.24
CA ILE A 90 10.53 10.88 -6.07
C ILE A 90 9.64 10.52 -7.26
N ALA A 91 8.35 10.31 -7.05
CA ALA A 91 7.43 9.99 -8.13
C ALA A 91 7.38 11.08 -9.20
N LYS A 92 7.35 12.35 -8.82
CA LYS A 92 7.33 13.47 -9.77
C LYS A 92 8.67 13.74 -10.46
N ILE A 93 9.78 13.33 -9.86
CA ILE A 93 11.10 13.35 -10.52
C ILE A 93 11.18 12.24 -11.58
N MET A 94 10.73 11.03 -11.24
CA MET A 94 10.80 9.88 -12.15
C MET A 94 9.77 9.95 -13.29
N CYS A 95 8.56 10.43 -12.99
CA CYS A 95 7.47 10.57 -13.93
C CYS A 95 6.83 11.96 -13.81
N PRO A 96 7.42 13.00 -14.46
CA PRO A 96 6.91 14.35 -14.36
C PRO A 96 5.53 14.48 -14.99
N GLN A 97 4.71 15.36 -14.43
CA GLN A 97 3.39 15.67 -14.95
C GLN A 97 3.51 16.54 -16.20
N THR A 98 3.43 15.96 -17.38
CA THR A 98 3.47 16.65 -18.67
C THR A 98 2.07 16.96 -19.22
N GLU A 99 1.07 16.20 -18.79
CA GLU A 99 -0.31 16.34 -19.22
C GLU A 99 -1.10 17.24 -18.27
N PRO A 100 -2.09 17.99 -18.76
CA PRO A 100 -2.93 18.81 -17.91
C PRO A 100 -3.75 17.91 -16.97
N ILE A 101 -3.82 18.29 -15.71
CA ILE A 101 -4.67 17.61 -14.72
C ILE A 101 -6.13 17.83 -15.17
N GLN A 102 -6.88 16.77 -15.37
CA GLN A 102 -8.29 16.83 -15.67
C GLN A 102 -9.04 17.30 -14.40
N LYS A 103 -9.21 18.62 -14.30
CA LYS A 103 -9.93 19.24 -13.15
C LYS A 103 -11.42 18.90 -13.12
N ASP A 104 -11.97 18.48 -14.23
CA ASP A 104 -13.41 18.21 -14.43
C ASP A 104 -13.72 16.71 -14.59
N SER A 105 -12.86 15.82 -14.14
CA SER A 105 -13.28 14.43 -13.98
C SER A 105 -14.36 14.39 -12.89
N LYS A 106 -15.60 14.72 -13.28
CA LYS A 106 -16.76 14.31 -12.50
C LYS A 106 -16.57 12.81 -12.36
N ALA A 107 -16.24 12.36 -11.13
CA ALA A 107 -16.34 10.97 -10.84
C ALA A 107 -17.72 10.57 -11.37
N GLU A 108 -17.75 9.77 -12.42
CA GLU A 108 -18.96 9.03 -12.70
C GLU A 108 -19.12 8.14 -11.47
N TRP A 109 -19.86 8.65 -10.52
CA TRP A 109 -20.41 7.83 -9.47
C TRP A 109 -21.23 6.82 -10.25
N GLY A 110 -20.54 5.75 -10.68
CA GLY A 110 -21.19 4.67 -11.38
C GLY A 110 -22.36 4.34 -10.52
N ASP A 111 -23.52 4.45 -11.10
CA ASP A 111 -24.78 4.07 -10.47
C ASP A 111 -24.67 2.55 -10.21
N GLU A 112 -23.91 2.19 -9.15
CA GLU A 112 -23.79 0.81 -8.68
C GLU A 112 -25.14 0.38 -8.09
N GLY A 113 -26.25 1.01 -8.55
CA GLY A 113 -27.61 0.57 -8.28
C GLY A 113 -28.00 0.47 -6.80
N HIS A 114 -27.16 0.96 -5.91
CA HIS A 114 -27.38 0.85 -4.47
C HIS A 114 -28.01 2.12 -3.94
N ASN A 115 -29.33 2.27 -4.15
CA ASN A 115 -30.13 3.32 -3.53
C ASN A 115 -30.26 3.17 -2.00
N ASN A 116 -29.66 2.15 -1.40
CA ASN A 116 -29.75 1.82 0.02
C ASN A 116 -28.38 1.62 0.65
N VAL A 117 -28.18 2.21 1.84
CA VAL A 117 -26.97 2.07 2.66
C VAL A 117 -26.61 0.60 2.91
N LEU A 118 -27.61 -0.24 3.16
CA LEU A 118 -27.43 -1.69 3.35
C LEU A 118 -26.85 -2.39 2.11
N GLY A 119 -27.29 -2.00 0.91
CA GLY A 119 -26.75 -2.51 -0.34
C GLY A 119 -25.29 -2.14 -0.54
N ALA A 120 -24.92 -0.88 -0.23
CA ALA A 120 -23.54 -0.42 -0.31
C ALA A 120 -22.61 -1.16 0.68
N ILE A 121 -23.08 -1.39 1.91
CA ILE A 121 -22.34 -2.16 2.93
C ILE A 121 -22.14 -3.61 2.47
N SER A 122 -23.20 -4.25 1.95
CA SER A 122 -23.14 -5.62 1.47
C SER A 122 -22.14 -5.78 0.30
N SER A 123 -22.23 -4.90 -0.69
CA SER A 123 -21.31 -4.89 -1.83
C SER A 123 -19.87 -4.63 -1.42
N GLY A 124 -19.64 -3.66 -0.53
CA GLY A 124 -18.33 -3.36 0.05
C GLY A 124 -17.75 -4.55 0.79
N THR A 125 -18.56 -5.26 1.56
CA THR A 125 -18.14 -6.46 2.31
C THR A 125 -17.69 -7.59 1.36
N VAL A 126 -18.44 -7.87 0.32
CA VAL A 126 -18.07 -8.89 -0.69
C VAL A 126 -16.76 -8.52 -1.40
N THR A 127 -16.61 -7.25 -1.76
CA THR A 127 -15.36 -6.75 -2.37
C THR A 127 -14.18 -6.86 -1.41
N GLY A 128 -14.37 -6.52 -0.13
CA GLY A 128 -13.36 -6.64 0.91
C GLY A 128 -12.91 -8.08 1.14
N VAL A 129 -13.84 -9.04 1.19
CA VAL A 129 -13.51 -10.46 1.35
C VAL A 129 -12.72 -10.99 0.15
N LYS A 130 -13.09 -10.61 -1.08
CA LYS A 130 -12.31 -10.98 -2.27
C LYS A 130 -10.89 -10.43 -2.23
N LEU A 131 -10.73 -9.15 -1.85
CA LEU A 131 -9.41 -8.52 -1.69
C LEU A 131 -8.59 -9.26 -0.63
N MET A 132 -9.15 -9.52 0.54
CA MET A 132 -8.47 -10.24 1.63
C MET A 132 -7.99 -11.63 1.18
N THR A 133 -8.85 -12.38 0.49
CA THR A 133 -8.50 -13.72 -0.01
C THR A 133 -7.36 -13.66 -1.05
N ASN A 134 -7.42 -12.70 -1.97
CA ASN A 134 -6.36 -12.51 -2.96
C ASN A 134 -5.03 -12.13 -2.33
N ILE A 135 -5.03 -11.23 -1.35
CA ILE A 135 -3.81 -10.81 -0.64
C ILE A 135 -3.22 -12.00 0.13
N ALA A 136 -4.04 -12.76 0.85
CA ALA A 136 -3.59 -13.94 1.58
C ALA A 136 -2.97 -14.99 0.63
N ALA A 137 -3.60 -15.24 -0.50
CA ALA A 137 -3.08 -16.16 -1.51
C ALA A 137 -1.73 -15.68 -2.08
N MET A 138 -1.60 -14.40 -2.42
CA MET A 138 -0.34 -13.83 -2.92
C MET A 138 0.78 -13.92 -1.87
N LEU A 139 0.49 -13.59 -0.61
CA LEU A 139 1.46 -13.70 0.47
C LEU A 139 1.95 -15.13 0.66
N LEU A 140 1.05 -16.12 0.65
CA LEU A 140 1.41 -17.53 0.73
C LEU A 140 2.35 -17.94 -0.41
N VAL A 141 2.06 -17.53 -1.64
CA VAL A 141 2.89 -17.85 -2.80
C VAL A 141 4.27 -17.20 -2.66
N PHE A 142 4.36 -15.93 -2.31
CA PHE A 142 5.66 -15.25 -2.18
C PHE A 142 6.49 -15.80 -1.03
N ILE A 143 5.89 -16.09 0.12
CA ILE A 143 6.60 -16.66 1.27
C ILE A 143 7.12 -18.08 0.91
N SER A 144 6.30 -18.90 0.25
CA SER A 144 6.71 -20.23 -0.18
C SER A 144 7.83 -20.19 -1.24
N LEU A 145 7.78 -19.21 -2.15
CA LEU A 145 8.82 -19.03 -3.15
C LEU A 145 10.15 -18.58 -2.52
N ILE A 146 10.11 -17.65 -1.57
CA ILE A 146 11.30 -17.21 -0.82
C ILE A 146 11.87 -18.39 -0.01
N ALA A 147 11.01 -19.17 0.65
CA ALA A 147 11.43 -20.35 1.40
C ALA A 147 12.08 -21.40 0.48
N MET A 148 11.53 -21.61 -0.72
CA MET A 148 12.10 -22.51 -1.72
C MET A 148 13.48 -22.04 -2.20
N VAL A 149 13.64 -20.74 -2.49
CA VAL A 149 14.92 -20.15 -2.90
C VAL A 149 15.94 -20.27 -1.78
N ASN A 150 15.56 -19.97 -0.54
CA ASN A 150 16.46 -20.13 0.62
C ASN A 150 16.86 -21.57 0.85
N TYR A 151 15.94 -22.52 0.71
CA TYR A 151 16.23 -23.94 0.82
C TYR A 151 17.22 -24.37 -0.27
N PHE A 152 17.00 -23.95 -1.52
CA PHE A 152 17.89 -24.25 -2.63
C PHE A 152 19.29 -23.64 -2.41
N THR A 153 19.36 -22.39 -1.98
CA THR A 153 20.62 -21.69 -1.72
C THR A 153 21.40 -22.35 -0.58
N ASN A 154 20.74 -22.69 0.52
CA ASN A 154 21.39 -23.35 1.65
C ASN A 154 21.84 -24.76 1.33
N ASN A 155 21.01 -25.55 0.62
CA ASN A 155 21.30 -26.99 0.40
C ASN A 155 22.22 -27.24 -0.78
N VAL A 156 22.11 -26.40 -1.83
CA VAL A 156 22.91 -26.61 -3.05
C VAL A 156 24.15 -25.72 -3.03
N VAL A 157 24.01 -24.42 -2.80
CA VAL A 157 25.15 -23.50 -2.85
C VAL A 157 25.97 -23.57 -1.58
N GLY A 158 25.35 -23.64 -0.40
CA GLY A 158 26.05 -23.75 0.89
C GLY A 158 26.86 -25.00 1.03
N HIS A 159 26.41 -26.13 0.44
CA HIS A 159 27.13 -27.38 0.46
C HIS A 159 28.37 -27.38 -0.46
N TYR A 160 28.32 -26.64 -1.58
CA TYR A 160 29.43 -26.61 -2.55
C TYR A 160 30.41 -25.46 -2.33
N THR A 161 30.02 -24.35 -1.68
CA THR A 161 30.86 -23.15 -1.60
C THR A 161 31.43 -22.84 -0.23
N CYS A 162 30.99 -23.51 0.85
CA CYS A 162 31.45 -23.22 2.23
C CYS A 162 31.48 -21.73 2.62
N LEU A 163 30.74 -20.89 1.89
CA LEU A 163 30.81 -19.43 1.91
C LEU A 163 29.70 -18.75 2.71
N LEU A 164 28.82 -19.54 3.35
CA LEU A 164 27.68 -19.02 4.11
C LEU A 164 27.77 -19.37 5.60
N TYR A 165 28.97 -19.12 6.18
CA TYR A 165 29.14 -19.06 7.62
C TYR A 165 29.79 -17.75 7.99
#